data_7af72f87bac69267ba96b729ac302598
#
_entry.id   7af72f87bac69267ba96b729ac302598
#
_cell.length_a   1.000
_cell.length_b   1.000
_cell.length_c   1.000
_cell.angle_alpha   90.00
_cell.angle_beta   90.00
_cell.angle_gamma   90.00
#
_symmetry.space_group_name_H-M   'P 1'
#
loop_
_entity.id
_entity.type
_entity.pdbx_description
1 polymer ?
#
loop_
_entity_poly.entity_id
_entity_poly.type
_entity_poly.pdbx_seq_one_letter_code
_entity_poly.pdbx_strand_id
1 'polypeptide(L)'
;DTASSEHALLLFCPVANRQIADEAAWRLLGHLCQTPFYQRLRVEQQLGYAVFSALRQLHGQVGIVFGVQSPSVVAHELLKHIETFISDLPAMLESIDEAAIDTQRQALAAQFDITALEQSQASELLWQGKLAGHSSDYLVQLQRALLTTDLQALLDAAHRLDEATGGWRCLASAVSPGLPWQVAK
;
A
#
# COMPACT_ATOMS: atom_id res chain seq x y z
N ASP A 1 8.28 -29.88 -5.31
CA ASP A 1 9.25 -29.10 -6.11
C ASP A 1 8.90 -29.20 -7.58
N THR A 2 7.81 -28.56 -7.94
CA THR A 2 7.59 -28.23 -9.34
C THR A 2 8.42 -27.01 -9.62
N ALA A 3 9.42 -27.13 -10.47
CA ALA A 3 10.12 -25.99 -11.05
C ALA A 3 9.10 -25.20 -11.87
N SER A 4 8.31 -24.39 -11.20
CA SER A 4 7.43 -23.40 -11.82
C SER A 4 8.38 -22.41 -12.51
N SER A 5 8.23 -22.24 -13.80
CA SER A 5 8.92 -21.19 -14.56
C SER A 5 8.37 -19.81 -14.21
N GLU A 6 7.44 -19.73 -13.27
CA GLU A 6 6.76 -18.52 -12.86
C GLU A 6 7.56 -17.75 -11.81
N HIS A 7 7.62 -16.46 -12.03
CA HIS A 7 8.27 -15.52 -11.12
C HIS A 7 7.19 -14.73 -10.36
N ALA A 8 7.35 -14.62 -9.05
CA ALA A 8 6.47 -13.81 -8.22
C ALA A 8 7.30 -12.85 -7.36
N LEU A 9 6.78 -11.66 -7.18
CA LEU A 9 7.34 -10.64 -6.32
C LEU A 9 6.25 -10.04 -5.44
N LEU A 10 6.52 -9.93 -4.15
CA LEU A 10 5.78 -9.14 -3.19
C LEU A 10 6.71 -8.10 -2.58
N LEU A 11 6.34 -6.84 -2.69
CA LEU A 11 7.04 -5.72 -2.08
C LEU A 11 6.15 -5.10 -1.01
N PHE A 12 6.54 -5.19 0.26
CA PHE A 12 5.86 -4.52 1.37
C PHE A 12 6.57 -3.24 1.73
N CYS A 13 5.86 -2.13 1.64
CA CYS A 13 6.33 -0.79 1.91
C CYS A 13 5.63 -0.26 3.16
N PRO A 14 6.24 -0.40 4.36
CA PRO A 14 5.63 0.05 5.60
C PRO A 14 5.68 1.57 5.75
N VAL A 15 4.71 2.14 6.47
CA VAL A 15 4.77 3.53 6.91
C VAL A 15 5.98 3.74 7.83
N ALA A 16 6.71 4.83 7.63
CA ALA A 16 7.97 5.08 8.32
C ALA A 16 7.80 5.37 9.82
N ASN A 17 6.71 6.01 10.19
CA ASN A 17 6.42 6.34 11.58
C ASN A 17 4.98 5.94 11.97
N ARG A 18 4.68 5.99 13.27
CA ARG A 18 3.39 5.57 13.82
C ARG A 18 2.44 6.73 14.12
N GLN A 19 2.65 7.89 13.51
CA GLN A 19 1.72 9.01 13.68
C GLN A 19 0.45 8.74 12.88
N ILE A 20 -0.70 9.02 13.46
CA ILE A 20 -2.01 8.75 12.84
C ILE A 20 -2.18 9.52 11.53
N ALA A 21 -1.65 10.75 11.44
CA ALA A 21 -1.71 11.54 10.21
C ALA A 21 -0.92 10.88 9.07
N ASP A 22 0.28 10.35 9.34
CA ASP A 22 1.07 9.64 8.33
C ASP A 22 0.43 8.31 7.95
N GLU A 23 -0.15 7.61 8.89
CA GLU A 23 -0.91 6.40 8.61
C GLU A 23 -2.13 6.70 7.72
N ALA A 24 -2.87 7.77 7.99
CA ALA A 24 -4.01 8.20 7.18
C ALA A 24 -3.59 8.52 5.75
N ALA A 25 -2.54 9.31 5.56
CA ALA A 25 -1.99 9.61 4.24
C ALA A 25 -1.53 8.34 3.51
N TRP A 26 -0.87 7.42 4.21
CA TRP A 26 -0.42 6.13 3.64
C TRP A 26 -1.58 5.24 3.23
N ARG A 27 -2.64 5.20 4.03
CA ARG A 27 -3.86 4.44 3.71
C ARG A 27 -4.57 5.01 2.49
N LEU A 28 -4.70 6.33 2.40
CA LEU A 28 -5.32 6.98 1.25
C LEU A 28 -4.47 6.82 0.00
N LEU A 29 -3.15 7.00 0.09
CA LEU A 29 -2.21 6.72 -1.00
C LEU A 29 -2.34 5.28 -1.50
N GLY A 30 -2.32 4.30 -0.59
CA GLY A 30 -2.46 2.88 -0.92
C GLY A 30 -3.80 2.56 -1.58
N HIS A 31 -4.88 3.26 -1.20
CA HIS A 31 -6.19 3.12 -1.85
C HIS A 31 -6.17 3.70 -3.27
N LEU A 32 -5.60 4.89 -3.45
CA LEU A 32 -5.46 5.54 -4.75
C LEU A 32 -4.55 4.78 -5.72
N CYS A 33 -3.56 4.05 -5.22
CA CYS A 33 -2.65 3.27 -6.06
C CYS A 33 -3.29 2.03 -6.71
N GLN A 34 -4.38 1.48 -6.17
CA GLN A 34 -4.88 0.16 -6.56
C GLN A 34 -5.21 0.07 -8.05
N THR A 35 -6.06 0.97 -8.53
CA THR A 35 -6.48 0.97 -9.93
C THR A 35 -5.35 1.35 -10.89
N PRO A 36 -4.58 2.43 -10.69
CA PRO A 36 -3.47 2.79 -11.56
C PRO A 36 -2.38 1.72 -11.63
N PHE A 37 -2.04 1.08 -10.51
CA PHE A 37 -1.07 -0.01 -10.49
C PHE A 37 -1.52 -1.19 -11.35
N TYR A 38 -2.76 -1.63 -11.17
CA TYR A 38 -3.34 -2.71 -11.97
C TYR A 38 -3.38 -2.35 -13.46
N GLN A 39 -3.87 -1.16 -13.80
CA GLN A 39 -3.95 -0.70 -15.19
C GLN A 39 -2.58 -0.69 -15.85
N ARG A 40 -1.60 -0.07 -15.22
CA ARG A 40 -0.25 0.06 -15.78
C ARG A 40 0.45 -1.28 -15.95
N LEU A 41 0.51 -2.12 -14.91
CA LEU A 41 1.31 -3.33 -14.96
C LEU A 41 0.56 -4.52 -15.59
N ARG A 42 -0.75 -4.63 -15.39
CA ARG A 42 -1.54 -5.75 -15.91
C ARG A 42 -2.09 -5.49 -17.30
N VAL A 43 -2.64 -4.30 -17.54
CA VAL A 43 -3.36 -4.01 -18.79
C VAL A 43 -2.41 -3.44 -19.84
N GLU A 44 -1.64 -2.40 -19.51
CA GLU A 44 -0.78 -1.72 -20.47
C GLU A 44 0.53 -2.49 -20.72
N GLN A 45 1.24 -2.89 -19.67
CA GLN A 45 2.54 -3.57 -19.78
C GLN A 45 2.42 -5.09 -19.88
N GLN A 46 1.27 -5.68 -19.52
CA GLN A 46 0.99 -7.12 -19.59
C GLN A 46 2.04 -8.00 -18.87
N LEU A 47 2.58 -7.52 -17.76
CA LEU A 47 3.71 -8.15 -17.06
C LEU A 47 3.35 -9.49 -16.44
N GLY A 48 2.07 -9.73 -16.10
CA GLY A 48 1.66 -10.98 -15.46
C GLY A 48 0.15 -11.12 -15.32
N TYR A 49 -0.30 -12.22 -14.75
CA TYR A 49 -1.72 -12.52 -14.58
C TYR A 49 -2.24 -12.17 -13.17
N ALA A 50 -1.38 -12.15 -12.15
CA ALA A 50 -1.72 -11.64 -10.84
C ALA A 50 -0.94 -10.36 -10.60
N VAL A 51 -1.64 -9.22 -10.61
CA VAL A 51 -1.10 -7.88 -10.34
C VAL A 51 -2.05 -7.19 -9.38
N PHE A 52 -1.53 -6.74 -8.26
CA PHE A 52 -2.35 -6.03 -7.25
C PHE A 52 -1.49 -5.12 -6.37
N SER A 53 -2.11 -4.08 -5.84
CA SER A 53 -1.64 -3.39 -4.65
C SER A 53 -2.72 -3.43 -3.58
N ALA A 54 -2.31 -3.48 -2.31
CA ALA A 54 -3.25 -3.56 -1.19
C ALA A 54 -2.61 -3.02 0.09
N LEU A 55 -3.44 -2.43 0.94
CA LEU A 55 -3.04 -2.12 2.30
C LEU A 55 -2.97 -3.41 3.13
N ARG A 56 -1.91 -3.55 3.91
CA ARG A 56 -1.73 -4.64 4.86
C ARG A 56 -1.17 -4.11 6.16
N GLN A 57 -1.54 -4.80 7.24
CA GLN A 57 -0.96 -4.56 8.56
C GLN A 57 -0.17 -5.80 8.96
N LEU A 58 1.14 -5.65 9.08
CA LEU A 58 2.05 -6.72 9.48
C LEU A 58 2.73 -6.34 10.79
N HIS A 59 2.59 -7.17 11.82
CA HIS A 59 3.17 -6.92 13.15
C HIS A 59 2.85 -5.52 13.71
N GLY A 60 1.61 -5.07 13.53
CA GLY A 60 1.16 -3.75 13.98
C GLY A 60 1.66 -2.58 13.14
N GLN A 61 2.33 -2.83 12.02
CA GLN A 61 2.81 -1.80 11.09
C GLN A 61 1.97 -1.82 9.81
N VAL A 62 1.36 -0.68 9.50
CA VAL A 62 0.59 -0.50 8.26
C VAL A 62 1.55 -0.30 7.10
N GLY A 63 1.23 -0.85 5.95
CA GLY A 63 2.03 -0.68 4.74
C GLY A 63 1.24 -0.98 3.48
N ILE A 64 1.80 -0.59 2.34
CA ILE A 64 1.31 -0.93 1.02
C ILE A 64 2.07 -2.16 0.53
N VAL A 65 1.34 -3.18 0.09
CA VAL A 65 1.91 -4.34 -0.61
C VAL A 65 1.67 -4.16 -2.09
N PHE A 66 2.72 -4.30 -2.88
CA PHE A 66 2.65 -4.46 -4.33
C PHE A 66 2.98 -5.91 -4.67
N GLY A 67 2.15 -6.55 -5.47
CA GLY A 67 2.32 -7.94 -5.86
C GLY A 67 2.20 -8.14 -7.36
N VAL A 68 3.14 -8.91 -7.93
CA VAL A 68 3.12 -9.29 -9.34
C VAL A 68 3.56 -10.75 -9.47
N GLN A 69 2.80 -11.53 -10.26
CA GLN A 69 3.18 -12.88 -10.67
C GLN A 69 3.18 -12.95 -12.19
N SER A 70 4.31 -13.37 -12.74
CA SER A 70 4.59 -13.36 -14.17
C SER A 70 5.12 -14.72 -14.65
N PRO A 71 4.66 -15.20 -15.82
CA PRO A 71 5.23 -16.39 -16.45
C PRO A 71 6.53 -16.13 -17.20
N SER A 72 6.88 -14.86 -17.45
CA SER A 72 7.98 -14.52 -18.38
C SER A 72 8.95 -13.47 -17.84
N VAL A 73 8.53 -12.62 -16.91
CA VAL A 73 9.35 -11.51 -16.39
C VAL A 73 9.95 -11.91 -15.06
N VAL A 74 11.27 -11.85 -14.96
CA VAL A 74 12.01 -12.24 -13.75
C VAL A 74 11.82 -11.23 -12.60
N ALA A 75 11.96 -11.70 -11.36
CA ALA A 75 11.62 -10.93 -10.17
C ALA A 75 12.35 -9.57 -10.07
N HIS A 76 13.62 -9.47 -10.48
CA HIS A 76 14.34 -8.20 -10.43
C HIS A 76 13.85 -7.16 -11.46
N GLU A 77 13.32 -7.61 -12.59
CA GLU A 77 12.67 -6.73 -13.58
C GLU A 77 11.29 -6.31 -13.09
N LEU A 78 10.53 -7.24 -12.48
CA LEU A 78 9.27 -6.89 -11.82
C LEU A 78 9.45 -5.82 -10.75
N LEU A 79 10.54 -5.91 -9.97
CA LEU A 79 10.87 -4.88 -8.98
C LEU A 79 11.08 -3.51 -9.63
N LYS A 80 11.84 -3.43 -10.72
CA LYS A 80 12.06 -2.16 -11.44
C LYS A 80 10.77 -1.54 -11.95
N HIS A 81 9.83 -2.36 -12.43
CA HIS A 81 8.52 -1.85 -12.84
C HIS A 81 7.72 -1.28 -11.65
N ILE A 82 7.79 -1.92 -10.48
CA ILE A 82 7.17 -1.40 -9.27
C ILE A 82 7.87 -0.12 -8.80
N GLU A 83 9.20 -0.08 -8.78
CA GLU A 83 9.98 1.11 -8.43
C GLU A 83 9.65 2.29 -9.36
N THR A 84 9.58 2.05 -10.67
CA THR A 84 9.17 3.08 -11.63
C THR A 84 7.75 3.57 -11.37
N PHE A 85 6.81 2.68 -11.06
CA PHE A 85 5.45 3.07 -10.70
C PHE A 85 5.44 3.95 -9.44
N ILE A 86 6.20 3.58 -8.41
CA ILE A 86 6.28 4.34 -7.16
C ILE A 86 6.90 5.72 -7.41
N SER A 87 7.96 5.82 -8.18
CA SER A 87 8.61 7.07 -8.52
C SER A 87 7.72 8.04 -9.31
N ASP A 88 6.77 7.51 -10.10
CA ASP A 88 5.81 8.31 -10.86
C ASP A 88 4.57 8.75 -10.03
N LEU A 89 4.40 8.24 -8.80
CA LEU A 89 3.22 8.54 -7.97
C LEU A 89 3.01 10.04 -7.70
N PRO A 90 4.03 10.85 -7.40
CA PRO A 90 3.81 12.28 -7.17
C PRO A 90 3.17 12.98 -8.38
N ALA A 91 3.71 12.76 -9.58
CA ALA A 91 3.17 13.34 -10.81
C ALA A 91 1.75 12.82 -11.12
N MET A 92 1.48 11.54 -10.83
CA MET A 92 0.14 10.97 -10.96
C MET A 92 -0.85 11.64 -10.01
N LEU A 93 -0.49 11.85 -8.75
CA LEU A 93 -1.34 12.50 -7.74
C LEU A 93 -1.66 13.95 -8.13
N GLU A 94 -0.69 14.71 -8.64
CA GLU A 94 -0.89 16.07 -9.13
C GLU A 94 -1.85 16.16 -10.32
N SER A 95 -1.98 15.07 -11.09
CA SER A 95 -2.89 14.99 -12.24
C SER A 95 -4.33 14.62 -11.88
N ILE A 96 -4.59 14.15 -10.66
CA ILE A 96 -5.93 13.75 -10.21
C ILE A 96 -6.72 15.00 -9.80
N ASP A 97 -7.98 15.07 -10.23
CA ASP A 97 -8.89 16.11 -9.78
C ASP A 97 -9.13 16.03 -8.27
N GLU A 98 -9.07 17.17 -7.58
CA GLU A 98 -9.26 17.25 -6.13
C GLU A 98 -10.61 16.67 -5.68
N ALA A 99 -11.67 16.86 -6.45
CA ALA A 99 -12.98 16.28 -6.17
C ALA A 99 -12.97 14.74 -6.23
N ALA A 100 -12.15 14.17 -7.10
CA ALA A 100 -11.97 12.71 -7.17
C ALA A 100 -11.20 12.21 -5.94
N ILE A 101 -10.16 12.91 -5.49
CA ILE A 101 -9.43 12.58 -4.26
C ILE A 101 -10.38 12.69 -3.06
N ASP A 102 -11.20 13.74 -2.99
CA ASP A 102 -12.17 13.92 -1.89
C ASP A 102 -13.18 12.79 -1.82
N THR A 103 -13.69 12.34 -2.96
CA THR A 103 -14.61 11.20 -3.05
C THR A 103 -13.98 9.92 -2.48
N GLN A 104 -12.73 9.63 -2.84
CA GLN A 104 -12.02 8.45 -2.34
C GLN A 104 -11.68 8.57 -0.85
N ARG A 105 -11.31 9.77 -0.39
CA ARG A 105 -11.05 10.09 1.01
C ARG A 105 -12.28 9.84 1.88
N GLN A 106 -13.44 10.33 1.47
CA GLN A 106 -14.71 10.12 2.17
C GLN A 106 -15.10 8.64 2.19
N ALA A 107 -14.99 7.95 1.05
CA ALA A 107 -15.30 6.53 0.96
C ALA A 107 -14.38 5.68 1.86
N LEU A 108 -13.10 6.02 1.93
CA LEU A 108 -12.16 5.33 2.82
C LEU A 108 -12.44 5.65 4.29
N ALA A 109 -12.69 6.91 4.64
CA ALA A 109 -12.99 7.34 6.00
C ALA A 109 -14.27 6.68 6.55
N ALA A 110 -15.27 6.47 5.71
CA ALA A 110 -16.51 5.79 6.08
C ALA A 110 -16.29 4.34 6.55
N GLN A 111 -15.22 3.67 6.10
CA GLN A 111 -14.87 2.32 6.55
C GLN A 111 -14.41 2.27 8.02
N PHE A 112 -14.08 3.40 8.60
CA PHE A 112 -13.64 3.55 10.00
C PHE A 112 -14.70 4.23 10.88
N ASP A 113 -15.89 4.49 10.34
CA ASP A 113 -17.02 5.01 11.14
C ASP A 113 -17.68 3.87 11.91
N ILE A 114 -17.19 3.63 13.13
CA ILE A 114 -17.69 2.57 14.00
C ILE A 114 -19.18 2.70 14.34
N THR A 115 -19.77 3.87 14.15
CA THR A 115 -21.20 4.10 14.42
C THR A 115 -22.08 3.63 13.26
N ALA A 116 -21.52 3.55 12.06
CA ALA A 116 -22.20 3.12 10.84
C ALA A 116 -21.92 1.64 10.48
N LEU A 117 -20.92 1.01 11.12
CA LEU A 117 -20.56 -0.38 10.90
C LEU A 117 -21.46 -1.35 11.68
N GLU A 118 -21.61 -2.56 11.13
CA GLU A 118 -22.21 -3.65 11.91
C GLU A 118 -21.34 -3.98 13.13
N GLN A 119 -21.98 -4.47 14.20
CA GLN A 119 -21.31 -4.75 15.47
C GLN A 119 -20.10 -5.69 15.33
N SER A 120 -20.20 -6.70 14.46
CA SER A 120 -19.09 -7.63 14.18
C SER A 120 -17.89 -6.94 13.55
N GLN A 121 -18.11 -6.08 12.56
CA GLN A 121 -17.08 -5.32 11.87
C GLN A 121 -16.43 -4.30 12.81
N ALA A 122 -17.24 -3.56 13.56
CA ALA A 122 -16.73 -2.59 14.55
C ALA A 122 -15.87 -3.29 15.61
N SER A 123 -16.32 -4.43 16.11
CA SER A 123 -15.59 -5.23 17.12
C SER A 123 -14.25 -5.73 16.57
N GLU A 124 -14.22 -6.21 15.33
CA GLU A 124 -13.00 -6.69 14.70
C GLU A 124 -11.98 -5.55 14.54
N LEU A 125 -12.38 -4.39 14.03
CA LEU A 125 -11.51 -3.22 13.88
C LEU A 125 -10.96 -2.73 15.23
N LEU A 126 -11.79 -2.66 16.25
CA LEU A 126 -11.39 -2.28 17.61
C LEU A 126 -10.39 -3.30 18.20
N TRP A 127 -10.65 -4.60 17.99
CA TRP A 127 -9.77 -5.66 18.43
C TRP A 127 -8.41 -5.62 17.75
N GLN A 128 -8.37 -5.46 16.42
CA GLN A 128 -7.13 -5.31 15.67
C GLN A 128 -6.34 -4.07 16.10
N GLY A 129 -7.03 -2.93 16.30
CA GLY A 129 -6.41 -1.74 16.86
C GLY A 129 -5.78 -1.98 18.23
N LYS A 130 -6.50 -2.70 19.11
CA LYS A 130 -5.99 -3.06 20.45
C LYS A 130 -4.77 -3.98 20.39
N LEU A 131 -4.79 -5.00 19.52
CA LEU A 131 -3.64 -5.89 19.31
C LEU A 131 -2.42 -5.15 18.74
N ALA A 132 -2.64 -4.11 17.92
CA ALA A 132 -1.58 -3.25 17.42
C ALA A 132 -1.04 -2.25 18.47
N GLY A 133 -1.64 -2.22 19.68
CA GLY A 133 -1.21 -1.33 20.77
C GLY A 133 -1.80 0.08 20.67
N HIS A 134 -2.82 0.30 19.85
CA HIS A 134 -3.49 1.60 19.73
C HIS A 134 -4.42 1.89 20.92
N SER A 135 -4.70 3.18 21.14
CA SER A 135 -5.69 3.67 22.11
C SER A 135 -7.11 3.32 21.69
N SER A 136 -8.06 3.40 22.63
CA SER A 136 -9.48 3.08 22.37
C SER A 136 -10.15 4.04 21.38
N ASP A 137 -9.63 5.24 21.22
CA ASP A 137 -10.11 6.29 20.31
C ASP A 137 -9.39 6.30 18.94
N TYR A 138 -8.48 5.35 18.73
CA TYR A 138 -7.67 5.28 17.51
C TYR A 138 -8.49 5.33 16.22
N LEU A 139 -9.58 4.57 16.11
CA LEU A 139 -10.40 4.55 14.89
C LEU A 139 -11.05 5.91 14.62
N VAL A 140 -11.51 6.60 15.66
CA VAL A 140 -12.07 7.96 15.54
C VAL A 140 -10.99 8.96 15.11
N GLN A 141 -9.79 8.84 15.67
CA GLN A 141 -8.66 9.69 15.29
C GLN A 141 -8.23 9.41 13.84
N LEU A 142 -8.18 8.13 13.44
CA LEU A 142 -7.83 7.73 12.07
C LEU A 142 -8.87 8.24 11.06
N GLN A 143 -10.16 8.08 11.35
CA GLN A 143 -11.23 8.61 10.50
C GLN A 143 -11.09 10.13 10.30
N ARG A 144 -10.86 10.87 11.38
CA ARG A 144 -10.66 12.33 11.31
C ARG A 144 -9.41 12.69 10.50
N ALA A 145 -8.31 11.98 10.73
CA ALA A 145 -7.08 12.21 9.99
C ALA A 145 -7.26 11.93 8.49
N LEU A 146 -7.99 10.86 8.13
CA LEU A 146 -8.34 10.58 6.74
C LEU A 146 -9.12 11.74 6.11
N LEU A 147 -10.14 12.24 6.80
CA LEU A 147 -10.97 13.35 6.29
C LEU A 147 -10.21 14.68 6.12
N THR A 148 -9.09 14.84 6.82
CA THR A 148 -8.25 16.05 6.74
C THR A 148 -6.96 15.85 5.94
N THR A 149 -6.72 14.67 5.39
CA THR A 149 -5.55 14.41 4.54
C THR A 149 -5.68 15.19 3.23
N ASP A 150 -4.79 16.13 3.00
CA ASP A 150 -4.75 16.95 1.79
C ASP A 150 -3.78 16.40 0.74
N LEU A 151 -3.71 17.06 -0.42
CA LEU A 151 -2.82 16.65 -1.51
C LEU A 151 -1.34 16.72 -1.08
N GLN A 152 -0.96 17.74 -0.27
CA GLN A 152 0.44 17.85 0.18
C GLN A 152 0.83 16.66 1.05
N ALA A 153 -0.02 16.24 1.98
CA ALA A 153 0.22 15.05 2.79
C ALA A 153 0.33 13.76 1.95
N LEU A 154 -0.44 13.66 0.85
CA LEU A 154 -0.31 12.55 -0.10
C LEU A 154 1.01 12.59 -0.88
N LEU A 155 1.43 13.77 -1.34
CA LEU A 155 2.72 13.95 -2.02
C LEU A 155 3.89 13.61 -1.08
N ASP A 156 3.84 14.09 0.15
CA ASP A 156 4.85 13.76 1.16
C ASP A 156 4.89 12.25 1.46
N ALA A 157 3.73 11.58 1.48
CA ALA A 157 3.64 10.13 1.63
C ALA A 157 4.24 9.40 0.43
N ALA A 158 3.96 9.86 -0.80
CA ALA A 158 4.50 9.29 -2.04
C ALA A 158 6.03 9.44 -2.10
N HIS A 159 6.59 10.60 -1.73
CA HIS A 159 8.04 10.80 -1.65
C HIS A 159 8.69 9.89 -0.60
N ARG A 160 8.11 9.78 0.59
CA ARG A 160 8.61 8.84 1.62
C ARG A 160 8.52 7.38 1.19
N LEU A 161 7.52 7.03 0.38
CA LEU A 161 7.40 5.70 -0.22
C LEU A 161 8.55 5.46 -1.21
N ASP A 162 8.83 6.39 -2.11
CA ASP A 162 9.91 6.31 -3.11
C ASP A 162 11.29 6.25 -2.45
N GLU A 163 11.52 7.06 -1.42
CA GLU A 163 12.76 7.05 -0.62
C GLU A 163 12.93 5.80 0.26
N ALA A 164 11.93 4.92 0.29
CA ALA A 164 11.90 3.71 1.13
C ALA A 164 12.16 3.99 2.63
N THR A 165 11.72 5.14 3.15
CA THR A 165 12.03 5.60 4.51
C THR A 165 11.54 4.64 5.60
N GLY A 166 10.49 3.84 5.32
CA GLY A 166 9.99 2.76 6.19
C GLY A 166 10.77 1.45 6.10
N GLY A 167 11.70 1.35 5.16
CA GLY A 167 12.42 0.12 4.83
C GLY A 167 11.54 -0.88 4.08
N TRP A 168 11.77 -1.05 2.78
CA TRP A 168 11.02 -2.02 1.99
C TRP A 168 11.37 -3.47 2.37
N ARG A 169 10.40 -4.37 2.30
CA ARG A 169 10.59 -5.80 2.48
C ARG A 169 10.12 -6.52 1.24
N CYS A 170 11.04 -7.25 0.60
CA CYS A 170 10.77 -7.94 -0.65
C CYS A 170 10.78 -9.46 -0.44
N LEU A 171 9.80 -10.15 -1.02
CA LEU A 171 9.75 -11.60 -1.13
C LEU A 171 9.64 -11.97 -2.61
N ALA A 172 10.56 -12.79 -3.09
CA ALA A 172 10.57 -13.29 -4.47
C ALA A 172 10.53 -14.82 -4.51
N SER A 173 9.86 -15.41 -5.50
CA SER A 173 9.70 -16.85 -5.65
C SER A 173 10.97 -17.57 -6.13
N ALA A 174 11.91 -16.85 -6.75
CA ALA A 174 13.20 -17.37 -7.18
C ALA A 174 14.32 -16.48 -6.66
N VAL A 175 15.43 -17.07 -6.24
CA VAL A 175 16.63 -16.32 -5.90
C VAL A 175 17.21 -15.78 -7.19
N SER A 176 16.87 -14.53 -7.54
CA SER A 176 17.54 -13.83 -8.63
C SER A 176 18.88 -13.34 -8.10
N PRO A 177 20.00 -13.76 -8.69
CA PRO A 177 21.31 -13.19 -8.37
C PRO A 177 21.24 -11.69 -8.62
N GLY A 178 21.47 -10.87 -7.60
CA GLY A 178 21.54 -9.42 -7.72
C GLY A 178 20.42 -8.59 -7.08
N LEU A 179 19.44 -9.20 -6.40
CA LEU A 179 18.54 -8.44 -5.54
C LEU A 179 19.33 -7.94 -4.31
N PRO A 180 19.40 -6.63 -4.05
CA PRO A 180 20.15 -6.07 -2.91
C PRO A 180 19.45 -6.30 -1.56
N TRP A 181 18.42 -7.15 -1.51
CA TRP A 181 17.51 -7.29 -0.39
C TRP A 181 17.88 -8.48 0.48
N GLN A 182 18.11 -8.21 1.74
CA GLN A 182 18.20 -9.27 2.73
C GLN A 182 16.78 -9.75 3.06
N VAL A 183 16.51 -11.03 2.86
CA VAL A 183 15.33 -11.68 3.43
C VAL A 183 15.41 -11.47 4.94
N ALA A 184 14.46 -10.76 5.52
CA ALA A 184 14.35 -10.68 6.96
C ALA A 184 14.17 -12.09 7.51
N LYS A 185 15.12 -12.55 8.35
CA LYS A 185 15.03 -13.82 9.08
C LYS A 185 13.96 -13.73 10.14
#